data_8db1d7c43cd99d07f42d35dcc98f7129
#
_entry.id   8db1d7c43cd99d07f42d35dcc98f7129
#
_cell.length_a   1.000
_cell.length_b   1.000
_cell.length_c   1.000
_cell.angle_alpha   90.00
_cell.angle_beta   90.00
_cell.angle_gamma   90.00
#
_symmetry.space_group_name_H-M   'P 1'
#
loop_
_entity.id
_entity.type
_entity.pdbx_description
1 polymer ?
#
loop_
_entity_poly.entity_id
_entity_poly.type
_entity_poly.pdbx_seq_one_letter_code
_entity_poly.pdbx_strand_id
1 'polypeptide(L)'
;ADVDRVKEEIEEVLGIDASMAIPVSAKAGIGIDEVLEAVVDLIPPPVDNSENPLRAMVFDSAYDQYLGTLCFFKIMDGKIRLGDKVRFMASGKEYEVVELGYQTPMRVQVDELVCGDVGYFAGSIKELTRFVGDTITTVENPASEPLPGYKEALPMVFSGLYPCLLYTS
;
A
#
# COMPACT_ATOMS: atom_id res chain seq x y z
N ALA A 1 7.11 -31.94 14.24
CA ALA A 1 5.65 -31.88 14.07
C ALA A 1 5.23 -33.07 13.24
N ASP A 2 4.07 -33.63 13.53
CA ASP A 2 3.44 -34.68 12.74
C ASP A 2 2.75 -34.00 11.54
N VAL A 3 3.35 -34.18 10.35
CA VAL A 3 2.92 -33.44 9.14
C VAL A 3 1.53 -33.91 8.69
N ASP A 4 1.26 -35.22 8.75
CA ASP A 4 0.01 -35.78 8.25
C ASP A 4 -1.15 -35.34 9.14
N ARG A 5 -1.00 -35.40 10.46
CA ARG A 5 -1.99 -34.92 11.42
C ARG A 5 -2.29 -33.44 11.25
N VAL A 6 -1.26 -32.60 10.99
CA VAL A 6 -1.47 -31.16 10.79
C VAL A 6 -2.20 -30.87 9.48
N LYS A 7 -1.93 -31.63 8.42
CA LYS A 7 -2.68 -31.53 7.16
C LYS A 7 -4.16 -31.89 7.34
N GLU A 8 -4.44 -32.99 8.03
CA GLU A 8 -5.81 -33.37 8.39
C GLU A 8 -6.52 -32.29 9.21
N GLU A 9 -5.86 -31.72 10.23
CA GLU A 9 -6.42 -30.61 11.02
C GLU A 9 -6.73 -29.36 10.16
N ILE A 10 -5.89 -29.01 9.18
CA ILE A 10 -6.14 -27.90 8.25
C ILE A 10 -7.41 -28.17 7.41
N GLU A 11 -7.55 -29.37 6.88
CA GLU A 11 -8.71 -29.75 6.09
C GLU A 11 -10.00 -29.80 6.91
N GLU A 12 -9.97 -30.43 8.09
CA GLU A 12 -11.15 -30.58 8.94
C GLU A 12 -11.61 -29.26 9.61
N VAL A 13 -10.65 -28.47 10.10
CA VAL A 13 -10.97 -27.27 10.90
C VAL A 13 -11.12 -26.02 10.03
N LEU A 14 -10.28 -25.86 9.01
CA LEU A 14 -10.28 -24.67 8.16
C LEU A 14 -11.02 -24.89 6.82
N GLY A 15 -11.28 -26.14 6.44
CA GLY A 15 -11.91 -26.45 5.17
C GLY A 15 -11.05 -26.10 3.95
N ILE A 16 -9.72 -26.06 4.11
CA ILE A 16 -8.77 -25.74 3.05
C ILE A 16 -8.07 -27.05 2.64
N ASP A 17 -8.01 -27.30 1.33
CA ASP A 17 -7.23 -28.44 0.79
C ASP A 17 -5.75 -28.28 1.14
N ALA A 18 -5.23 -29.20 1.95
CA ALA A 18 -3.85 -29.24 2.39
C ALA A 18 -2.96 -30.19 1.60
N SER A 19 -3.47 -30.77 0.50
CA SER A 19 -2.72 -31.74 -0.32
C SER A 19 -1.41 -31.14 -0.86
N MET A 20 -1.44 -29.86 -1.25
CA MET A 20 -0.29 -29.10 -1.77
C MET A 20 0.52 -28.37 -0.68
N ALA A 21 0.18 -28.53 0.60
CA ALA A 21 0.88 -27.84 1.68
C ALA A 21 2.33 -28.34 1.81
N ILE A 22 3.28 -27.43 1.75
CA ILE A 22 4.72 -27.67 1.81
C ILE A 22 5.17 -27.63 3.28
N PRO A 23 5.71 -28.72 3.85
CA PRO A 23 6.23 -28.69 5.21
C PRO A 23 7.55 -27.93 5.26
N VAL A 24 7.63 -26.93 6.15
CA VAL A 24 8.80 -26.06 6.27
C VAL A 24 9.35 -26.00 7.69
N SER A 25 10.64 -25.76 7.79
CA SER A 25 11.32 -25.41 9.03
C SER A 25 12.29 -24.25 8.77
N ALA A 26 11.86 -23.02 9.11
CA ALA A 26 12.68 -21.82 8.94
C ALA A 26 14.02 -21.93 9.70
N LYS A 27 14.00 -22.52 10.93
CA LYS A 27 15.20 -22.71 11.74
C LYS A 27 16.21 -23.68 11.11
N ALA A 28 15.72 -24.72 10.41
CA ALA A 28 16.58 -25.74 9.78
C ALA A 28 16.81 -25.47 8.28
N GLY A 29 16.15 -24.47 7.69
CA GLY A 29 16.23 -24.18 6.26
C GLY A 29 15.53 -25.22 5.37
N ILE A 30 14.66 -26.07 5.96
CA ILE A 30 13.99 -27.14 5.21
C ILE A 30 12.74 -26.57 4.53
N GLY A 31 12.53 -26.92 3.25
CA GLY A 31 11.32 -26.56 2.48
C GLY A 31 11.23 -25.09 2.06
N ILE A 32 12.26 -24.26 2.27
CA ILE A 32 12.23 -22.84 1.95
C ILE A 32 12.26 -22.63 0.44
N ASP A 33 13.15 -23.31 -0.27
CA ASP A 33 13.28 -23.19 -1.71
C ASP A 33 12.00 -23.67 -2.41
N GLU A 34 11.42 -24.78 -1.94
CA GLU A 34 10.16 -25.32 -2.46
C GLU A 34 8.99 -24.34 -2.29
N VAL A 35 8.94 -23.59 -1.16
CA VAL A 35 7.93 -22.54 -0.99
C VAL A 35 8.14 -21.39 -1.95
N LEU A 36 9.38 -20.95 -2.16
CA LEU A 36 9.70 -19.86 -3.09
C LEU A 36 9.35 -20.23 -4.53
N GLU A 37 9.69 -21.44 -4.96
CA GLU A 37 9.30 -21.96 -6.28
C GLU A 37 7.77 -22.06 -6.41
N ALA A 38 7.08 -22.59 -5.40
CA ALA A 38 5.62 -22.67 -5.40
C ALA A 38 4.95 -21.31 -5.45
N VAL A 39 5.52 -20.27 -4.83
CA VAL A 39 5.02 -18.88 -4.94
C VAL A 39 5.10 -18.39 -6.39
N VAL A 40 6.23 -18.67 -7.08
CA VAL A 40 6.40 -18.27 -8.48
C VAL A 40 5.45 -19.03 -9.41
N ASP A 41 5.26 -20.32 -9.16
CA ASP A 41 4.47 -21.19 -10.03
C ASP A 41 2.94 -21.05 -9.83
N LEU A 42 2.51 -20.86 -8.58
CA LEU A 42 1.09 -20.93 -8.22
C LEU A 42 0.42 -19.56 -8.06
N ILE A 43 1.17 -18.49 -7.75
CA ILE A 43 0.59 -17.18 -7.58
C ILE A 43 0.65 -16.42 -8.92
N PRO A 44 -0.50 -16.10 -9.53
CA PRO A 44 -0.50 -15.38 -10.79
C PRO A 44 0.09 -13.98 -10.61
N PRO A 45 0.89 -13.49 -11.59
CA PRO A 45 1.38 -12.12 -11.56
C PRO A 45 0.20 -11.13 -11.63
N PRO A 46 0.40 -9.87 -11.19
CA PRO A 46 -0.59 -8.81 -11.41
C PRO A 46 -0.96 -8.69 -12.90
N VAL A 47 -2.22 -8.39 -13.17
CA VAL A 47 -2.64 -8.08 -14.54
C VAL A 47 -1.95 -6.79 -14.95
N ASP A 48 -1.27 -6.78 -16.10
CA ASP A 48 -0.63 -5.58 -16.63
C ASP A 48 -1.67 -4.62 -17.22
N ASN A 49 -2.00 -3.60 -16.47
CA ASN A 49 -2.89 -2.50 -16.83
C ASN A 49 -2.12 -1.17 -16.97
N SER A 50 -0.84 -1.19 -17.27
CA SER A 50 0.04 0.00 -17.30
C SER A 50 -0.37 1.06 -18.34
N GLU A 51 -1.11 0.68 -19.37
CA GLU A 51 -1.62 1.61 -20.39
C GLU A 51 -2.95 2.29 -20.01
N ASN A 52 -3.58 1.86 -18.92
CA ASN A 52 -4.81 2.49 -18.42
C ASN A 52 -4.50 3.82 -17.71
N PRO A 53 -5.51 4.68 -17.49
CA PRO A 53 -5.36 5.82 -16.59
C PRO A 53 -4.90 5.38 -15.19
N LEU A 54 -4.03 6.16 -14.56
CA LEU A 54 -3.51 5.85 -13.23
C LEU A 54 -4.64 5.71 -12.22
N ARG A 55 -4.66 4.59 -11.51
CA ARG A 55 -5.39 4.38 -10.26
C ARG A 55 -4.45 3.75 -9.22
N ALA A 56 -4.07 4.53 -8.24
CA ALA A 56 -3.25 4.05 -7.14
C ALA A 56 -3.96 4.28 -5.80
N MET A 57 -3.93 3.28 -4.93
CA MET A 57 -4.53 3.37 -3.60
C MET A 57 -3.50 3.81 -2.58
N VAL A 58 -3.77 4.88 -1.87
CA VAL A 58 -2.97 5.30 -0.72
C VAL A 58 -3.32 4.45 0.49
N PHE A 59 -2.35 3.74 1.04
CA PHE A 59 -2.57 2.89 2.20
C PHE A 59 -1.88 3.39 3.47
N ASP A 60 -0.91 4.31 3.35
CA ASP A 60 -0.21 4.89 4.50
C ASP A 60 0.36 6.28 4.17
N SER A 61 0.72 7.03 5.21
CA SER A 61 1.43 8.29 5.09
C SER A 61 2.38 8.50 6.25
N ALA A 62 3.56 9.05 5.96
CA ALA A 62 4.56 9.41 6.96
C ALA A 62 5.04 10.84 6.76
N TYR A 63 5.46 11.50 7.83
CA TYR A 63 6.04 12.83 7.74
C TYR A 63 7.56 12.77 7.68
N ASP A 64 8.13 13.42 6.68
CA ASP A 64 9.56 13.64 6.54
C ASP A 64 9.88 15.12 6.76
N GLN A 65 10.93 15.43 7.52
CA GLN A 65 11.27 16.81 7.89
C GLN A 65 11.68 17.68 6.68
N TYR A 66 12.16 17.06 5.60
CA TYR A 66 12.66 17.74 4.40
C TYR A 66 11.67 17.72 3.25
N LEU A 67 10.96 16.61 3.07
CA LEU A 67 10.07 16.36 1.95
C LEU A 67 8.59 16.63 2.26
N GLY A 68 8.26 16.82 3.53
CA GLY A 68 6.88 16.93 3.99
C GLY A 68 6.20 15.56 4.11
N THR A 69 4.95 15.45 3.74
CA THR A 69 4.22 14.18 3.81
C THR A 69 4.60 13.27 2.65
N LEU A 70 5.06 12.08 2.97
CA LEU A 70 5.23 10.97 2.05
C LEU A 70 3.92 10.19 2.00
N CYS A 71 3.39 9.97 0.81
CA CYS A 71 2.23 9.12 0.60
C CYS A 71 2.68 7.76 0.07
N PHE A 72 2.38 6.69 0.79
CA PHE A 72 2.62 5.31 0.36
C PHE A 72 1.40 4.79 -0.39
N PHE A 73 1.63 4.21 -1.54
CA PHE A 73 0.55 3.77 -2.43
C PHE A 73 0.90 2.47 -3.14
N LYS A 74 -0.15 1.79 -3.62
CA LYS A 74 -0.06 0.67 -4.55
C LYS A 74 -0.75 1.04 -5.85
N ILE A 75 -0.06 0.84 -6.97
CA ILE A 75 -0.62 1.06 -8.31
C ILE A 75 -1.44 -0.16 -8.72
N MET A 76 -2.71 0.07 -9.01
CA MET A 76 -3.64 -0.96 -9.51
C MET A 76 -3.76 -0.89 -11.03
N ASP A 77 -3.70 0.31 -11.62
CA ASP A 77 -3.71 0.57 -13.05
C ASP A 77 -2.82 1.75 -13.40
N GLY A 78 -2.32 1.76 -14.61
CA GLY A 78 -1.53 2.87 -15.15
C GLY A 78 -0.11 2.92 -14.61
N LYS A 79 0.45 4.10 -14.65
CA LYS A 79 1.83 4.42 -14.23
C LYS A 79 1.90 5.83 -13.68
N ILE A 80 2.91 6.10 -12.87
CA ILE A 80 3.22 7.41 -12.29
C ILE A 80 4.69 7.73 -12.51
N ARG A 81 4.99 8.98 -12.82
CA ARG A 81 6.34 9.46 -13.08
C ARG A 81 6.70 10.64 -12.17
N LEU A 82 7.99 10.80 -11.98
CA LEU A 82 8.54 12.00 -11.37
C LEU A 82 8.12 13.24 -12.19
N GLY A 83 7.60 14.27 -11.52
CA GLY A 83 7.08 15.50 -12.16
C GLY A 83 5.62 15.44 -12.58
N ASP A 84 4.96 14.29 -12.52
CA ASP A 84 3.53 14.20 -12.81
C ASP A 84 2.71 15.03 -11.82
N LYS A 85 1.60 15.59 -12.31
CA LYS A 85 0.57 16.16 -11.45
C LYS A 85 -0.48 15.10 -11.13
N VAL A 86 -0.62 14.80 -9.86
CA VAL A 86 -1.58 13.82 -9.35
C VAL A 86 -2.71 14.49 -8.62
N ARG A 87 -3.90 13.88 -8.68
CA ARG A 87 -5.10 14.31 -7.98
C ARG A 87 -5.60 13.19 -7.08
N PHE A 88 -5.90 13.55 -5.85
CA PHE A 88 -6.63 12.70 -4.91
C PHE A 88 -8.12 12.77 -5.23
N MET A 89 -8.73 11.65 -5.57
CA MET A 89 -10.09 11.64 -6.13
C MET A 89 -11.17 12.03 -5.12
N ALA A 90 -11.01 11.70 -3.84
CA ALA A 90 -11.99 12.06 -2.81
C ALA A 90 -11.92 13.54 -2.43
N SER A 91 -10.70 14.10 -2.28
CA SER A 91 -10.53 15.51 -1.88
C SER A 91 -10.48 16.48 -3.04
N GLY A 92 -10.21 16.00 -4.27
CA GLY A 92 -9.97 16.83 -5.45
C GLY A 92 -8.67 17.62 -5.43
N LYS A 93 -7.83 17.46 -4.39
CA LYS A 93 -6.56 18.20 -4.27
C LYS A 93 -5.51 17.66 -5.22
N GLU A 94 -4.71 18.56 -5.77
CA GLU A 94 -3.67 18.26 -6.74
C GLU A 94 -2.30 18.56 -6.17
N TYR A 95 -1.34 17.69 -6.49
CA TYR A 95 0.05 17.82 -6.07
C TYR A 95 0.97 17.39 -7.20
N GLU A 96 2.15 17.99 -7.26
CA GLU A 96 3.22 17.58 -8.15
C GLU A 96 4.10 16.54 -7.46
N VAL A 97 4.47 15.48 -8.17
CA VAL A 97 5.37 14.44 -7.68
C VAL A 97 6.80 14.95 -7.72
N VAL A 98 7.31 15.42 -6.59
CA VAL A 98 8.68 15.97 -6.48
C VAL A 98 9.71 14.91 -6.13
N GLU A 99 9.30 13.81 -5.55
CA GLU A 99 10.11 12.62 -5.32
C GLU A 99 9.23 11.39 -5.48
N LEU A 100 9.76 10.36 -6.13
CA LEU A 100 9.10 9.08 -6.37
C LEU A 100 10.07 7.95 -6.05
N GLY A 101 9.59 6.87 -5.45
CA GLY A 101 10.44 5.73 -5.15
C GLY A 101 9.70 4.59 -4.47
N TYR A 102 10.47 3.57 -4.10
CA TYR A 102 10.00 2.47 -3.26
C TYR A 102 10.86 2.36 -2.01
N GLN A 103 10.31 1.74 -0.99
CA GLN A 103 10.98 1.55 0.27
C GLN A 103 11.37 0.08 0.44
N THR A 104 12.68 -0.15 0.39
CA THR A 104 13.34 -1.31 1.00
C THR A 104 13.74 -0.91 2.43
N PRO A 105 14.65 -1.56 3.15
CA PRO A 105 15.13 -0.99 4.41
C PRO A 105 15.59 0.48 4.25
N MET A 106 16.10 0.84 3.06
CA MET A 106 16.38 2.23 2.68
C MET A 106 15.49 2.67 1.52
N ARG A 107 15.20 3.97 1.40
CA ARG A 107 14.45 4.53 0.27
C ARG A 107 15.30 4.49 -1.00
N VAL A 108 14.69 4.07 -2.10
CA VAL A 108 15.29 4.05 -3.43
C VAL A 108 14.43 4.90 -4.34
N GLN A 109 15.01 5.97 -4.88
CA GLN A 109 14.35 6.86 -5.83
C GLN A 109 14.32 6.24 -7.21
N VAL A 110 13.23 6.45 -7.94
CA VAL A 110 13.02 6.02 -9.33
C VAL A 110 12.30 7.10 -10.12
N ASP A 111 12.39 7.03 -11.43
CA ASP A 111 11.73 7.98 -12.33
C ASP A 111 10.28 7.57 -12.65
N GLU A 112 9.97 6.29 -12.61
CA GLU A 112 8.65 5.72 -12.93
C GLU A 112 8.32 4.52 -12.04
N LEU A 113 7.04 4.38 -11.69
CA LEU A 113 6.44 3.18 -11.12
C LEU A 113 5.22 2.79 -11.96
N VAL A 114 4.99 1.48 -12.10
CA VAL A 114 3.96 0.91 -12.99
C VAL A 114 2.95 0.06 -12.22
N CYS A 115 1.90 -0.36 -12.92
CA CYS A 115 0.88 -1.26 -12.39
C CYS A 115 1.49 -2.48 -11.67
N GLY A 116 1.04 -2.73 -10.44
CA GLY A 116 1.55 -3.77 -9.55
C GLY A 116 2.58 -3.28 -8.52
N ASP A 117 3.26 -2.17 -8.80
CA ASP A 117 4.27 -1.62 -7.89
C ASP A 117 3.65 -1.02 -6.62
N VAL A 118 4.44 -1.11 -5.56
CA VAL A 118 4.20 -0.44 -4.27
C VAL A 118 5.31 0.57 -4.05
N GLY A 119 4.94 1.83 -3.87
CA GLY A 119 5.90 2.90 -3.74
C GLY A 119 5.45 4.02 -2.83
N TYR A 120 6.22 5.10 -2.86
CA TYR A 120 5.87 6.35 -2.21
C TYR A 120 6.13 7.53 -3.14
N PHE A 121 5.42 8.62 -2.91
CA PHE A 121 5.79 9.92 -3.47
C PHE A 121 5.75 11.02 -2.40
N ALA A 122 6.53 12.06 -2.66
CA ALA A 122 6.45 13.34 -1.95
C ALA A 122 5.94 14.41 -2.91
N GLY A 123 5.06 15.29 -2.43
CA GLY A 123 4.44 16.35 -3.25
C GLY A 123 4.23 17.66 -2.48
N SER A 124 5.10 18.00 -1.52
CA SER A 124 4.92 19.18 -0.64
C SER A 124 3.58 19.19 0.10
N ILE A 125 3.07 18.03 0.42
CA ILE A 125 1.79 17.84 1.10
C ILE A 125 1.95 18.19 2.57
N LYS A 126 1.11 19.11 3.07
CA LYS A 126 1.18 19.57 4.47
C LYS A 126 0.25 18.81 5.43
N GLU A 127 -0.66 17.99 4.92
CA GLU A 127 -1.68 17.30 5.69
C GLU A 127 -1.33 15.80 5.83
N LEU A 128 -1.29 15.29 7.06
CA LEU A 128 -0.78 13.95 7.37
C LEU A 128 -1.78 12.79 7.23
N THR A 129 -3.08 13.01 7.40
CA THR A 129 -3.96 11.87 7.72
C THR A 129 -5.21 11.72 6.85
N ARG A 130 -5.47 12.62 5.92
CA ARG A 130 -6.73 12.62 5.16
C ARG A 130 -6.71 11.80 3.87
N PHE A 131 -5.58 11.19 3.54
CA PHE A 131 -5.40 10.55 2.22
C PHE A 131 -5.39 9.04 2.25
N VAL A 132 -5.28 8.43 3.43
CA VAL A 132 -5.27 6.96 3.55
C VAL A 132 -6.61 6.39 3.10
N GLY A 133 -6.56 5.46 2.15
CA GLY A 133 -7.72 4.87 1.49
C GLY A 133 -8.19 5.62 0.24
N ASP A 134 -7.69 6.84 -0.02
CA ASP A 134 -8.04 7.59 -1.24
C ASP A 134 -7.37 7.02 -2.49
N THR A 135 -7.95 7.30 -3.63
CA THR A 135 -7.39 6.96 -4.94
C THR A 135 -6.68 8.15 -5.53
N ILE A 136 -5.46 7.89 -6.03
CA ILE A 136 -4.69 8.87 -6.80
C ILE A 136 -4.86 8.57 -8.28
N THR A 137 -5.04 9.63 -9.07
CA THR A 137 -5.01 9.60 -10.54
C THR A 137 -4.14 10.75 -11.07
N THR A 138 -3.71 10.68 -12.35
CA THR A 138 -3.02 11.80 -12.98
C THR A 138 -4.01 12.89 -13.41
N VAL A 139 -3.57 14.15 -13.42
CA VAL A 139 -4.40 15.28 -13.87
C VAL A 139 -4.54 15.26 -15.38
N GLU A 140 -3.51 14.84 -16.11
CA GLU A 140 -3.51 14.82 -17.60
C GLU A 140 -4.47 13.77 -18.17
N ASN A 141 -4.50 12.58 -17.56
CA ASN A 141 -5.36 11.47 -17.99
C ASN A 141 -6.06 10.87 -16.77
N PRO A 142 -7.11 11.56 -16.24
CA PRO A 142 -7.76 11.15 -15.01
C PRO A 142 -8.61 9.91 -15.21
N ALA A 143 -8.55 9.00 -14.25
CA ALA A 143 -9.48 7.87 -14.18
C ALA A 143 -10.91 8.37 -13.88
N SER A 144 -11.90 7.68 -14.45
CA SER A 144 -13.32 8.03 -14.31
C SER A 144 -13.89 7.67 -12.93
N GLU A 145 -13.35 6.60 -12.31
CA GLU A 145 -13.88 6.05 -11.06
C GLU A 145 -12.75 5.75 -10.08
N PRO A 146 -12.95 6.04 -8.77
CA PRO A 146 -11.99 5.66 -7.74
C PRO A 146 -11.95 4.14 -7.54
N LEU A 147 -10.90 3.66 -6.90
CA LEU A 147 -10.81 2.27 -6.45
C LEU A 147 -11.89 1.99 -5.40
N PRO A 148 -12.50 0.80 -5.41
CA PRO A 148 -13.52 0.44 -4.43
C PRO A 148 -12.91 0.32 -3.02
N GLY A 149 -13.72 0.65 -2.00
CA GLY A 149 -13.34 0.43 -0.61
C GLY A 149 -12.96 1.67 0.19
N TYR A 150 -12.81 2.86 -0.45
CA TYR A 150 -12.63 4.09 0.31
C TYR A 150 -13.85 4.37 1.19
N LYS A 151 -13.61 4.51 2.49
CA LYS A 151 -14.60 5.02 3.46
C LYS A 151 -13.91 6.05 4.31
N GLU A 152 -14.48 7.23 4.41
CA GLU A 152 -14.00 8.24 5.34
C GLU A 152 -14.07 7.70 6.78
N ALA A 153 -12.94 7.77 7.49
CA ALA A 153 -12.89 7.32 8.88
C ALA A 153 -13.72 8.28 9.73
N LEU A 154 -14.79 7.75 10.31
CA LEU A 154 -15.58 8.51 11.28
C LEU A 154 -14.86 8.51 12.63
N PRO A 155 -14.78 9.67 13.32
CA PRO A 155 -14.18 9.73 14.64
C PRO A 155 -15.01 8.89 15.62
N MET A 156 -14.36 7.90 16.25
CA MET A 156 -15.02 7.00 17.21
C MET A 156 -14.71 7.35 18.66
N VAL A 157 -13.74 8.23 18.90
CA VAL A 157 -13.34 8.65 20.24
C VAL A 157 -13.33 10.18 20.31
N PHE A 158 -14.04 10.71 21.29
CA PHE A 158 -14.09 12.15 21.56
C PHE A 158 -13.45 12.40 22.93
N SER A 159 -12.50 13.35 23.00
CA SER A 159 -11.90 13.79 24.26
C SER A 159 -11.96 15.30 24.37
N GLY A 160 -12.31 15.80 25.56
CA GLY A 160 -12.23 17.23 25.86
C GLY A 160 -10.79 17.62 26.22
N LEU A 161 -10.29 18.68 25.57
CA LEU A 161 -8.99 19.25 25.87
C LEU A 161 -9.23 20.53 26.68
N TYR A 162 -8.85 20.51 27.97
CA TYR A 162 -9.01 21.65 28.87
C TYR A 162 -7.63 22.29 29.10
N PRO A 163 -7.46 23.58 28.77
CA PRO A 163 -6.22 24.28 29.11
C PRO A 163 -6.06 24.38 30.62
N CYS A 164 -4.86 24.08 31.11
CA CYS A 164 -4.54 24.27 32.51
C CYS A 164 -4.38 25.78 32.81
N LEU A 165 -5.31 26.34 33.60
CA LEU A 165 -5.32 27.77 33.98
C LEU A 165 -4.22 28.18 34.98
N LEU A 166 -3.24 27.30 35.28
CA LEU A 166 -2.20 27.55 36.29
C LEU A 166 -1.07 28.50 35.83
N TYR A 167 -1.11 29.05 34.61
CA TYR A 167 -0.09 30.00 34.13
C TYR A 167 -0.68 31.27 33.47
N THR A 168 -1.67 31.87 34.12
CA THR A 168 -2.02 33.25 33.81
C THR A 168 -1.70 34.10 35.03
N SER A 169 -0.46 34.52 35.11
CA SER A 169 -0.02 35.68 35.93
C SER A 169 1.14 36.35 35.25
#